data_d164b79b72b4b369f3a6b271417ccd77
#
_entry.id   d164b79b72b4b369f3a6b271417ccd77
#
_cell.length_a   1.000
_cell.length_b   1.000
_cell.length_c   1.000
_cell.angle_alpha   90.00
_cell.angle_beta   90.00
_cell.angle_gamma   90.00
#
_symmetry.space_group_name_H-M   'P 1'
#
loop_
_entity.id
_entity.type
_entity.pdbx_description
1 polymer ?
#
loop_
_entity_poly.entity_id
_entity_poly.type
_entity_poly.pdbx_seq_one_letter_code
_entity_poly.pdbx_strand_id
1 'polypeptide(L)'
;MTFRTRLAWAGIVVGAVAVPLAALASHGKVGLWEITTHMNMPNMRANIPPDALARMKAMGMQMPENQTYTSQHCMTAAEVVEDKPPPMRHSEDCAMSNMSHDAHTYAADMTCSTERMQGHGHLSVNFDSAEHYAGSYTFNGTMEGHPQNMTYNFEGRWMSADCGGVK
;
A
#
# COMPACT_ATOMS: atom_id res chain seq x y z
N MET A 1 -84.75 5.94 -5.23
CA MET A 1 -83.83 5.65 -4.14
C MET A 1 -82.51 5.29 -4.76
N THR A 2 -81.58 6.24 -4.83
CA THR A 2 -80.25 6.06 -5.55
C THR A 2 -79.17 6.03 -4.46
N PHE A 3 -78.57 4.85 -4.33
CA PHE A 3 -77.42 4.66 -3.45
C PHE A 3 -76.15 5.13 -4.16
N ARG A 4 -75.49 6.15 -3.62
CA ARG A 4 -74.18 6.63 -4.08
C ARG A 4 -73.09 5.97 -3.22
N THR A 5 -72.39 5.00 -3.81
CA THR A 5 -71.21 4.37 -3.22
C THR A 5 -70.01 5.30 -3.42
N ARG A 6 -69.40 5.78 -2.31
CA ARG A 6 -68.15 6.55 -2.33
C ARG A 6 -66.99 5.55 -2.22
N LEU A 7 -66.24 5.38 -3.27
CA LEU A 7 -64.92 4.71 -3.22
C LEU A 7 -63.91 5.64 -2.56
N ALA A 8 -63.40 5.23 -1.43
CA ALA A 8 -62.27 5.86 -0.78
C ALA A 8 -60.99 5.27 -1.39
N TRP A 9 -60.21 6.13 -2.04
CA TRP A 9 -58.87 5.76 -2.51
C TRP A 9 -57.88 5.89 -1.35
N ALA A 10 -57.39 4.77 -0.83
CA ALA A 10 -56.30 4.75 0.14
C ALA A 10 -54.98 4.85 -0.66
N GLY A 11 -54.35 6.02 -0.62
CA GLY A 11 -53.02 6.21 -1.20
C GLY A 11 -51.95 5.51 -0.36
N ILE A 12 -51.32 4.49 -0.92
CA ILE A 12 -50.14 3.87 -0.33
C ILE A 12 -48.94 4.78 -0.64
N VAL A 13 -48.47 5.49 0.39
CA VAL A 13 -47.17 6.21 0.32
C VAL A 13 -46.06 5.18 0.49
N VAL A 14 -45.47 4.77 -0.62
CA VAL A 14 -44.23 3.99 -0.59
C VAL A 14 -43.10 4.93 -0.22
N GLY A 15 -42.73 4.95 1.06
CA GLY A 15 -41.55 5.65 1.55
C GLY A 15 -40.32 4.94 1.00
N ALA A 16 -39.58 5.56 0.07
CA ALA A 16 -38.26 5.12 -0.35
C ALA A 16 -37.32 5.28 0.84
N VAL A 17 -37.03 4.19 1.54
CA VAL A 17 -35.95 4.12 2.50
C VAL A 17 -34.66 4.17 1.70
N ALA A 18 -34.05 5.36 1.62
CA ALA A 18 -32.66 5.49 1.16
C ALA A 18 -31.78 4.80 2.21
N VAL A 19 -31.46 3.53 1.96
CA VAL A 19 -30.40 2.84 2.71
C VAL A 19 -29.12 3.59 2.32
N PRO A 20 -28.39 4.24 3.26
CA PRO A 20 -27.07 4.72 2.94
C PRO A 20 -26.29 3.48 2.53
N LEU A 21 -25.78 3.45 1.27
CA LEU A 21 -24.67 2.55 0.94
C LEU A 21 -23.58 2.97 1.92
N ALA A 22 -23.44 2.21 3.01
CA ALA A 22 -22.20 2.19 3.73
C ALA A 22 -21.15 1.87 2.67
N ALA A 23 -20.34 2.85 2.31
CA ALA A 23 -19.18 2.63 1.49
C ALA A 23 -18.43 1.50 2.19
N LEU A 24 -18.40 0.32 1.56
CA LEU A 24 -17.52 -0.75 1.96
C LEU A 24 -16.17 -0.05 2.05
N ALA A 25 -15.54 -0.11 3.22
CA ALA A 25 -14.27 0.51 3.44
C ALA A 25 -13.27 -0.19 2.52
N SER A 26 -13.15 0.34 1.30
CA SER A 26 -12.12 -0.07 0.37
C SER A 26 -10.80 0.46 0.91
N HIS A 27 -9.76 -0.35 0.83
CA HIS A 27 -8.42 0.01 1.26
C HIS A 27 -7.88 1.13 0.38
N GLY A 28 -8.26 2.37 0.68
CA GLY A 28 -7.84 3.55 -0.03
C GLY A 28 -8.89 4.12 -1.00
N LYS A 29 -8.55 5.21 -1.61
CA LYS A 29 -9.37 6.05 -2.47
C LYS A 29 -8.69 6.20 -3.83
N VAL A 30 -9.46 6.14 -4.92
CA VAL A 30 -8.96 6.40 -6.27
C VAL A 30 -8.37 7.81 -6.35
N GLY A 31 -7.23 7.96 -7.02
CA GLY A 31 -6.59 9.25 -7.24
C GLY A 31 -5.10 9.26 -6.92
N LEU A 32 -4.56 10.45 -6.82
CA LEU A 32 -3.15 10.71 -6.55
C LEU A 32 -2.83 10.49 -5.08
N TRP A 33 -1.84 9.67 -4.83
CA TRP A 33 -1.27 9.41 -3.50
C TRP A 33 0.18 9.87 -3.44
N GLU A 34 0.57 10.42 -2.32
CA GLU A 34 1.95 10.67 -1.95
C GLU A 34 2.39 9.64 -0.93
N ILE A 35 3.49 8.94 -1.22
CA ILE A 35 4.02 7.86 -0.39
C ILE A 35 5.40 8.25 0.10
N THR A 36 5.55 8.41 1.41
CA THR A 36 6.83 8.61 2.08
C THR A 36 7.34 7.29 2.62
N THR A 37 8.54 6.91 2.24
CA THR A 37 9.17 5.65 2.67
C THR A 37 10.45 5.94 3.43
N HIS A 38 10.56 5.37 4.61
CA HIS A 38 11.76 5.34 5.43
C HIS A 38 12.39 3.96 5.33
N MET A 39 13.58 3.88 4.77
CA MET A 39 14.31 2.64 4.57
C MET A 39 15.44 2.53 5.59
N ASN A 40 15.54 1.38 6.24
CA ASN A 40 16.65 1.05 7.12
C ASN A 40 17.34 -0.23 6.60
N MET A 41 18.63 -0.12 6.27
CA MET A 41 19.46 -1.21 5.77
C MET A 41 20.79 -1.28 6.53
N PRO A 42 20.79 -1.79 7.77
CA PRO A 42 21.97 -1.74 8.65
C PRO A 42 23.19 -2.49 8.09
N ASN A 43 22.96 -3.50 7.26
CA ASN A 43 24.05 -4.32 6.69
C ASN A 43 24.61 -3.76 5.37
N MET A 44 24.08 -2.67 4.84
CA MET A 44 24.54 -2.13 3.55
C MET A 44 26.02 -1.80 3.59
N ARG A 45 26.50 -1.15 4.64
CA ARG A 45 27.92 -0.79 4.79
C ARG A 45 28.83 -1.98 5.06
N ALA A 46 28.33 -2.98 5.80
CA ALA A 46 29.10 -4.17 6.15
C ALA A 46 29.47 -5.03 4.94
N ASN A 47 28.67 -4.92 3.85
CA ASN A 47 28.88 -5.67 2.60
C ASN A 47 29.80 -4.96 1.61
N ILE A 48 30.31 -3.75 1.94
CA ILE A 48 31.21 -2.99 1.06
C ILE A 48 32.65 -3.17 1.53
N PRO A 49 33.58 -3.56 0.64
CA PRO A 49 34.99 -3.65 0.97
C PRO A 49 35.54 -2.34 1.57
N PRO A 50 36.42 -2.41 2.60
CA PRO A 50 36.93 -1.23 3.28
C PRO A 50 37.64 -0.21 2.36
N ASP A 51 38.32 -0.68 1.32
CA ASP A 51 38.97 0.16 0.34
C ASP A 51 37.96 0.90 -0.57
N ALA A 52 36.84 0.27 -0.91
CA ALA A 52 35.75 0.91 -1.64
C ALA A 52 35.07 1.99 -0.78
N LEU A 53 34.80 1.71 0.49
CA LEU A 53 34.27 2.70 1.44
C LEU A 53 35.23 3.90 1.58
N ALA A 54 36.54 3.67 1.65
CA ALA A 54 37.53 4.74 1.73
C ALA A 54 37.51 5.64 0.49
N ARG A 55 37.42 5.03 -0.71
CA ARG A 55 37.29 5.77 -1.98
C ARG A 55 36.00 6.60 -2.05
N MET A 56 34.89 6.00 -1.67
CA MET A 56 33.60 6.71 -1.64
C MET A 56 33.65 7.92 -0.70
N LYS A 57 34.22 7.73 0.50
CA LYS A 57 34.41 8.83 1.46
C LYS A 57 35.32 9.93 0.90
N ALA A 58 36.42 9.57 0.19
CA ALA A 58 37.32 10.52 -0.45
C ALA A 58 36.63 11.32 -1.57
N MET A 59 35.63 10.75 -2.24
CA MET A 59 34.80 11.41 -3.24
C MET A 59 33.63 12.18 -2.66
N GLY A 60 33.52 12.29 -1.31
CA GLY A 60 32.42 12.97 -0.65
C GLY A 60 31.09 12.23 -0.67
N MET A 61 31.07 10.98 -1.14
CA MET A 61 29.86 10.16 -1.14
C MET A 61 29.59 9.60 0.25
N GLN A 62 28.40 9.85 0.76
CA GLN A 62 27.92 9.25 2.00
C GLN A 62 26.88 8.19 1.64
N MET A 63 26.98 7.02 2.26
CA MET A 63 25.94 6.00 2.20
C MET A 63 25.19 5.99 3.54
N PRO A 64 24.07 6.65 3.63
CA PRO A 64 23.27 6.59 4.83
C PRO A 64 22.62 5.20 4.95
N GLU A 65 22.67 4.62 6.15
CA GLU A 65 21.97 3.37 6.48
C GLU A 65 20.46 3.58 6.53
N ASN A 66 20.06 4.84 6.77
CA ASN A 66 18.68 5.27 6.78
C ASN A 66 18.45 6.24 5.62
N GLN A 67 17.47 5.96 4.79
CA GLN A 67 17.07 6.81 3.69
C GLN A 67 15.58 7.09 3.77
N THR A 68 15.20 8.30 3.42
CA THR A 68 13.80 8.70 3.25
C THR A 68 13.61 9.20 1.84
N TYR A 69 12.60 8.70 1.17
CA TYR A 69 12.21 9.19 -0.15
C TYR A 69 10.69 9.30 -0.23
N THR A 70 10.24 10.23 -1.05
CA THR A 70 8.83 10.45 -1.34
C THR A 70 8.57 10.15 -2.81
N SER A 71 7.51 9.44 -3.09
CA SER A 71 7.05 9.12 -4.44
C SER A 71 5.56 9.41 -4.58
N GLN A 72 5.10 9.52 -5.81
CA GLN A 72 3.67 9.65 -6.11
C GLN A 72 3.21 8.45 -6.93
N HIS A 73 1.98 8.01 -6.66
CA HIS A 73 1.32 6.92 -7.34
C HIS A 73 -0.13 7.30 -7.64
N CYS A 74 -0.60 7.01 -8.83
CA CYS A 74 -2.00 7.15 -9.19
C CYS A 74 -2.74 5.83 -8.92
N MET A 75 -3.44 5.75 -7.80
CA MET A 75 -4.23 4.58 -7.45
C MET A 75 -5.48 4.50 -8.32
N THR A 76 -5.60 3.42 -9.07
CA THR A 76 -6.71 3.18 -10.00
C THR A 76 -7.91 2.52 -9.30
N ALA A 77 -9.09 2.58 -9.93
CA ALA A 77 -10.27 1.88 -9.42
C ALA A 77 -10.07 0.35 -9.37
N ALA A 78 -9.27 -0.22 -10.27
CA ALA A 78 -8.97 -1.64 -10.28
C ALA A 78 -8.12 -2.04 -9.06
N GLU A 79 -7.11 -1.25 -8.71
CA GLU A 79 -6.26 -1.50 -7.53
C GLU A 79 -7.07 -1.41 -6.24
N VAL A 80 -7.98 -0.45 -6.14
CA VAL A 80 -8.87 -0.31 -4.97
C VAL A 80 -9.83 -1.50 -4.83
N VAL A 81 -10.39 -1.99 -5.95
CA VAL A 81 -11.33 -3.14 -5.93
C VAL A 81 -10.62 -4.46 -5.67
N GLU A 82 -9.39 -4.61 -6.15
CA GLU A 82 -8.61 -5.84 -5.99
C GLU A 82 -7.91 -5.94 -4.61
N ASP A 83 -8.10 -4.94 -3.74
CA ASP A 83 -7.45 -4.84 -2.44
C ASP A 83 -5.92 -5.08 -2.52
N LYS A 84 -5.32 -4.62 -3.62
CA LYS A 84 -3.88 -4.75 -3.81
C LYS A 84 -3.13 -3.82 -2.87
N PRO A 85 -2.05 -4.31 -2.24
CA PRO A 85 -1.17 -3.44 -1.50
C PRO A 85 -0.55 -2.38 -2.42
N PRO A 86 -0.15 -1.23 -1.89
CA PRO A 86 0.59 -0.25 -2.65
C PRO A 86 1.77 -0.89 -3.40
N PRO A 87 2.05 -0.47 -4.66
CA PRO A 87 3.10 -1.09 -5.43
C PRO A 87 4.45 -0.93 -4.74
N MET A 88 5.10 -2.05 -4.48
CA MET A 88 6.47 -2.08 -3.96
C MET A 88 7.43 -2.38 -5.11
N ARG A 89 8.61 -1.77 -5.08
CA ARG A 89 9.66 -2.06 -6.06
C ARG A 89 10.05 -3.54 -5.97
N HIS A 90 10.11 -4.20 -7.13
CA HIS A 90 10.49 -5.62 -7.25
C HIS A 90 9.54 -6.61 -6.57
N SER A 91 8.29 -6.23 -6.32
CA SER A 91 7.28 -7.17 -5.83
C SER A 91 6.96 -8.29 -6.82
N GLU A 92 7.19 -8.05 -8.11
CA GLU A 92 7.05 -9.04 -9.19
C GLU A 92 8.03 -10.23 -9.06
N ASP A 93 9.15 -10.03 -8.38
CA ASP A 93 10.17 -11.06 -8.16
C ASP A 93 9.86 -11.99 -6.97
N CYS A 94 8.75 -11.74 -6.26
CA CYS A 94 8.41 -12.43 -5.02
C CYS A 94 7.00 -13.00 -5.07
N ALA A 95 6.81 -14.20 -4.54
CA ALA A 95 5.50 -14.80 -4.33
C ALA A 95 4.90 -14.33 -3.01
N MET A 96 3.64 -13.92 -3.03
CA MET A 96 2.87 -13.56 -1.83
C MET A 96 2.09 -14.76 -1.32
N SER A 97 2.03 -14.92 0.00
CA SER A 97 1.30 -15.99 0.71
C SER A 97 0.75 -15.47 2.03
N ASN A 98 -0.08 -16.28 2.69
CA ASN A 98 -0.68 -15.97 3.98
C ASN A 98 -1.31 -14.58 4.03
N MET A 99 -1.94 -14.19 2.91
CA MET A 99 -2.62 -12.90 2.81
C MET A 99 -3.81 -12.88 3.77
N SER A 100 -3.89 -11.83 4.57
CA SER A 100 -5.02 -11.53 5.43
C SER A 100 -5.38 -10.06 5.28
N HIS A 101 -6.67 -9.78 5.24
CA HIS A 101 -7.17 -8.41 5.18
C HIS A 101 -8.50 -8.30 5.92
N ASP A 102 -8.76 -7.14 6.48
CA ASP A 102 -10.03 -6.71 7.02
C ASP A 102 -10.29 -5.25 6.61
N ALA A 103 -11.28 -4.59 7.19
CA ALA A 103 -11.64 -3.22 6.82
C ALA A 103 -10.52 -2.18 7.07
N HIS A 104 -9.52 -2.50 7.87
CA HIS A 104 -8.48 -1.58 8.31
C HIS A 104 -7.06 -2.09 8.13
N THR A 105 -6.88 -3.38 7.91
CA THR A 105 -5.56 -3.99 7.86
C THR A 105 -5.37 -4.85 6.63
N TYR A 106 -4.14 -4.87 6.14
CA TYR A 106 -3.67 -5.82 5.15
C TYR A 106 -2.33 -6.39 5.62
N ALA A 107 -2.15 -7.69 5.55
CA ALA A 107 -0.88 -8.33 5.81
C ALA A 107 -0.62 -9.48 4.83
N ALA A 108 0.66 -9.69 4.50
CA ALA A 108 1.08 -10.79 3.65
C ALA A 108 2.52 -11.19 3.95
N ASP A 109 2.81 -12.47 3.80
CA ASP A 109 4.17 -12.97 3.73
C ASP A 109 4.65 -12.99 2.29
N MET A 110 5.94 -12.70 2.09
CA MET A 110 6.57 -12.69 0.79
C MET A 110 7.74 -13.67 0.78
N THR A 111 7.86 -14.43 -0.29
CA THR A 111 9.01 -15.30 -0.55
C THR A 111 9.61 -14.95 -1.88
N CYS A 112 10.86 -14.52 -1.85
CA CYS A 112 11.63 -14.16 -3.04
C CYS A 112 12.60 -15.28 -3.36
N SER A 113 12.63 -15.74 -4.61
CA SER A 113 13.43 -16.90 -5.06
C SER A 113 14.03 -16.66 -6.44
N THR A 114 14.59 -15.47 -6.67
CA THR A 114 15.27 -15.12 -7.92
C THR A 114 16.79 -15.24 -7.75
N GLU A 115 17.52 -15.19 -8.88
CA GLU A 115 19.00 -15.16 -8.83
C GLU A 115 19.52 -13.93 -8.07
N ARG A 116 18.77 -12.83 -8.09
CA ARG A 116 19.18 -11.56 -7.50
C ARG A 116 18.71 -11.40 -6.05
N MET A 117 17.59 -12.02 -5.68
CA MET A 117 16.98 -11.85 -4.37
C MET A 117 16.39 -13.18 -3.88
N GLN A 118 16.86 -13.65 -2.74
CA GLN A 118 16.41 -14.87 -2.08
C GLN A 118 16.14 -14.57 -0.60
N GLY A 119 14.95 -14.89 -0.13
CA GLY A 119 14.61 -14.66 1.27
C GLY A 119 13.12 -14.56 1.52
N HIS A 120 12.81 -14.10 2.72
CA HIS A 120 11.44 -13.96 3.20
C HIS A 120 11.19 -12.54 3.70
N GLY A 121 9.99 -12.06 3.44
CA GLY A 121 9.54 -10.76 3.91
C GLY A 121 8.15 -10.84 4.53
N HIS A 122 7.80 -9.81 5.27
CA HIS A 122 6.47 -9.63 5.82
C HIS A 122 6.02 -8.19 5.58
N LEU A 123 4.84 -8.04 4.98
CA LEU A 123 4.17 -6.77 4.74
C LEU A 123 3.02 -6.62 5.73
N SER A 124 2.92 -5.46 6.35
CA SER A 124 1.77 -5.08 7.18
C SER A 124 1.38 -3.64 6.85
N VAL A 125 0.10 -3.41 6.58
CA VAL A 125 -0.47 -2.10 6.27
C VAL A 125 -1.67 -1.87 7.17
N ASN A 126 -1.80 -0.67 7.72
CA ASN A 126 -2.95 -0.22 8.48
C ASN A 126 -3.57 0.99 7.78
N PHE A 127 -4.87 0.92 7.48
CA PHE A 127 -5.66 1.99 6.90
C PHE A 127 -6.48 2.63 8.03
N ASP A 128 -6.07 3.78 8.49
CA ASP A 128 -6.81 4.54 9.51
C ASP A 128 -7.94 5.37 8.91
N SER A 129 -7.90 5.61 7.61
CA SER A 129 -8.96 6.24 6.82
C SER A 129 -8.88 5.86 5.34
N ALA A 130 -9.89 6.25 4.55
CA ALA A 130 -9.86 6.11 3.10
C ALA A 130 -8.80 7.00 2.41
N GLU A 131 -8.15 7.91 3.13
CA GLU A 131 -7.20 8.91 2.64
C GLU A 131 -5.80 8.78 3.25
N HIS A 132 -5.62 7.82 4.17
CA HIS A 132 -4.35 7.62 4.86
C HIS A 132 -4.12 6.17 5.22
N TYR A 133 -2.90 5.70 5.00
CA TYR A 133 -2.41 4.42 5.50
C TYR A 133 -0.96 4.53 5.97
N ALA A 134 -0.56 3.66 6.86
CA ALA A 134 0.82 3.45 7.25
C ALA A 134 1.14 1.95 7.27
N GLY A 135 2.39 1.62 7.05
CA GLY A 135 2.77 0.22 7.03
C GLY A 135 4.26 -0.01 7.18
N SER A 136 4.61 -1.28 7.24
CA SER A 136 5.98 -1.73 7.27
C SER A 136 6.18 -2.96 6.38
N TYR A 137 7.35 -3.04 5.80
CA TYR A 137 7.84 -4.22 5.12
C TYR A 137 9.19 -4.60 5.69
N THR A 138 9.35 -5.86 6.08
CA THR A 138 10.63 -6.42 6.52
C THR A 138 11.08 -7.48 5.53
N PHE A 139 12.39 -7.58 5.31
CA PHE A 139 12.98 -8.62 4.49
C PHE A 139 14.25 -9.14 5.14
N ASN A 140 14.38 -10.45 5.16
CA ASN A 140 15.56 -11.19 5.59
C ASN A 140 15.97 -12.17 4.51
N GLY A 141 17.19 -12.03 4.02
CA GLY A 141 17.66 -12.90 2.94
C GLY A 141 18.98 -12.49 2.37
N THR A 142 19.16 -12.73 1.08
CA THR A 142 20.34 -12.30 0.31
C THR A 142 19.90 -11.48 -0.89
N MET A 143 20.68 -10.47 -1.23
CA MET A 143 20.57 -9.71 -2.47
C MET A 143 21.90 -9.74 -3.17
N GLU A 144 21.91 -10.24 -4.42
CA GLU A 144 23.13 -10.46 -5.20
C GLU A 144 24.21 -11.29 -4.44
N GLY A 145 23.76 -12.28 -3.66
CA GLY A 145 24.60 -13.15 -2.84
C GLY A 145 25.05 -12.57 -1.48
N HIS A 146 24.72 -11.32 -1.18
CA HIS A 146 25.07 -10.66 0.08
C HIS A 146 23.91 -10.70 1.08
N PRO A 147 24.15 -11.07 2.35
CA PRO A 147 23.14 -11.05 3.38
C PRO A 147 22.53 -9.65 3.55
N GLN A 148 21.21 -9.58 3.57
CA GLN A 148 20.45 -8.34 3.72
C GLN A 148 19.35 -8.49 4.76
N ASN A 149 19.28 -7.51 5.64
CA ASN A 149 18.14 -7.28 6.52
C ASN A 149 17.65 -5.87 6.23
N MET A 150 16.41 -5.75 5.76
CA MET A 150 15.83 -4.46 5.38
C MET A 150 14.52 -4.26 6.11
N THR A 151 14.29 -3.02 6.53
CA THR A 151 13.00 -2.58 7.05
C THR A 151 12.60 -1.30 6.32
N TYR A 152 11.43 -1.32 5.75
CA TYR A 152 10.78 -0.15 5.16
C TYR A 152 9.58 0.19 6.02
N ASN A 153 9.52 1.42 6.50
CA ASN A 153 8.31 1.99 7.07
C ASN A 153 7.78 3.00 6.06
N PHE A 154 6.52 2.95 5.74
CA PHE A 154 5.93 3.82 4.74
C PHE A 154 4.60 4.38 5.21
N GLU A 155 4.29 5.54 4.69
CA GLU A 155 3.05 6.27 4.94
C GLU A 155 2.52 6.79 3.61
N GLY A 156 1.25 6.55 3.32
CA GLY A 156 0.57 7.05 2.14
C GLY A 156 -0.53 8.04 2.51
N ARG A 157 -0.58 9.16 1.80
CA ARG A 157 -1.59 10.20 1.93
C ARG A 157 -2.23 10.48 0.59
N TRP A 158 -3.55 10.46 0.56
CA TRP A 158 -4.30 10.85 -0.62
C TRP A 158 -4.21 12.37 -0.83
N MET A 159 -3.90 12.79 -2.04
CA MET A 159 -3.69 14.18 -2.39
C MET A 159 -4.85 14.78 -3.19
N SER A 160 -5.34 14.05 -4.20
CA SER A 160 -6.42 14.53 -5.08
C SER A 160 -7.05 13.39 -5.88
N ALA A 161 -8.27 13.62 -6.38
CA ALA A 161 -8.92 12.69 -7.30
C ALA A 161 -8.27 12.70 -8.70
N ASP A 162 -7.62 13.79 -9.07
CA ASP A 162 -6.91 13.93 -10.33
C ASP A 162 -5.43 13.56 -10.14
N CYS A 163 -4.97 12.60 -10.93
CA CYS A 163 -3.58 12.14 -10.93
C CYS A 163 -2.64 13.02 -11.76
N GLY A 164 -3.16 13.95 -12.54
CA GLY A 164 -2.35 14.72 -13.47
C GLY A 164 -1.61 13.83 -14.46
N GLY A 165 -0.29 13.95 -14.53
CA GLY A 165 0.58 13.13 -15.39
C GLY A 165 1.19 11.91 -14.69
N VAL A 166 0.84 11.61 -13.45
CA VAL A 166 1.36 10.48 -12.67
C VAL A 166 0.64 9.19 -13.09
N LYS A 167 1.42 8.12 -13.27
CA LYS A 167 0.93 6.77 -13.62
C LYS A 167 1.12 5.84 -12.46
#